data_b2c404a5387d308173756706fcfe39a5
#
_entry.id   b2c404a5387d308173756706fcfe39a5
#
_cell.length_a   1.000
_cell.length_b   1.000
_cell.length_c   1.000
_cell.angle_alpha   90.00
_cell.angle_beta   90.00
_cell.angle_gamma   90.00
#
_symmetry.space_group_name_H-M   'P 1'
#
loop_
_entity.id
_entity.type
_entity.pdbx_description
1 polymer ?
#
loop_
_entity_poly.entity_id
_entity_poly.type
_entity_poly.pdbx_seq_one_letter_code
_entity_poly.pdbx_strand_id
1 'polypeptide(L)'
;MAFEIFLIAEPDISAERLDAILTRVPAAALLLKAGDEDDLTYGARVKALAKSVQKHNCAVLLDNRPDLVRKAYADGVHISGGIKAVHEAIEALKPDFIVGTGDIGSRHEAMLRGELDVDYLMFGDRTDIDGREMADWWAETFEVPSVYCPGAGDDLAGVANEFVAYPQTDWDQIPSGDDR
;
A
#
# COMPACT_ATOMS: atom_id res chain seq x y z
N MET A 1 12.35 12.02 10.02
CA MET A 1 10.92 11.68 10.07
C MET A 1 10.75 10.23 10.41
N ALA A 2 9.68 9.92 11.10
CA ALA A 2 9.49 8.59 11.68
C ALA A 2 8.75 7.61 10.76
N PHE A 3 8.31 7.99 9.58
CA PHE A 3 7.58 7.12 8.67
C PHE A 3 8.38 6.73 7.42
N GLU A 4 8.05 5.58 6.86
CA GLU A 4 8.57 5.13 5.56
C GLU A 4 7.57 5.44 4.44
N ILE A 5 8.07 5.53 3.22
CA ILE A 5 7.25 5.84 2.04
C ILE A 5 6.59 4.58 1.49
N PHE A 6 5.30 4.71 1.21
CA PHE A 6 4.48 3.72 0.51
C PHE A 6 3.99 4.35 -0.80
N LEU A 7 4.34 3.79 -1.94
CA LEU A 7 3.96 4.34 -3.24
C LEU A 7 2.72 3.65 -3.79
N ILE A 8 1.84 4.41 -4.44
CA ILE A 8 0.67 3.88 -5.16
C ILE A 8 0.81 4.28 -6.63
N ALA A 9 0.90 3.29 -7.52
CA ALA A 9 1.04 3.49 -8.95
C ALA A 9 -0.26 3.18 -9.69
N GLU A 10 -0.60 4.03 -10.66
CA GLU A 10 -1.74 3.83 -11.54
C GLU A 10 -1.41 2.83 -12.66
N PRO A 11 -2.41 2.31 -13.40
CA PRO A 11 -2.18 1.31 -14.44
C PRO A 11 -1.27 1.75 -15.60
N ASP A 12 -1.10 3.05 -15.81
CA ASP A 12 -0.27 3.61 -16.88
C ASP A 12 1.22 3.76 -16.54
N ILE A 13 1.63 3.34 -15.33
CA ILE A 13 3.01 3.50 -14.88
C ILE A 13 4.01 2.75 -15.77
N SER A 14 5.11 3.39 -16.11
CA SER A 14 6.21 2.78 -16.85
C SER A 14 7.34 2.31 -15.94
N ALA A 15 8.15 1.35 -16.45
CA ALA A 15 9.34 0.89 -15.75
C ALA A 15 10.35 2.03 -15.52
N GLU A 16 10.49 2.94 -16.49
CA GLU A 16 11.40 4.09 -16.42
C GLU A 16 10.98 5.04 -15.30
N ARG A 17 9.69 5.33 -15.17
CA ARG A 17 9.18 6.20 -14.11
C ARG A 17 9.32 5.58 -12.73
N LEU A 18 9.10 4.26 -12.61
CA LEU A 18 9.34 3.52 -11.38
C LEU A 18 10.80 3.57 -10.96
N ASP A 19 11.70 3.32 -11.88
CA ASP A 19 13.14 3.38 -11.60
C ASP A 19 13.57 4.79 -11.18
N ALA A 20 13.07 5.81 -11.82
CA ALA A 20 13.37 7.20 -11.51
C ALA A 20 12.89 7.59 -10.10
N ILE A 21 11.65 7.27 -9.73
CA ILE A 21 11.14 7.61 -8.40
C ILE A 21 11.86 6.82 -7.30
N LEU A 22 12.10 5.53 -7.49
CA LEU A 22 12.74 4.68 -6.49
C LEU A 22 14.23 4.98 -6.32
N THR A 23 14.88 5.52 -7.34
CA THR A 23 16.25 6.03 -7.22
C THR A 23 16.30 7.29 -6.35
N ARG A 24 15.33 8.18 -6.50
CA ARG A 24 15.23 9.44 -5.75
C ARG A 24 14.66 9.26 -4.34
N VAL A 25 13.67 8.38 -4.20
CA VAL A 25 12.91 8.19 -2.97
C VAL A 25 12.92 6.71 -2.59
N PRO A 26 13.72 6.32 -1.58
CA PRO A 26 13.59 4.97 -1.03
C PRO A 26 12.18 4.73 -0.50
N ALA A 27 11.54 3.67 -0.95
CA ALA A 27 10.19 3.31 -0.53
C ALA A 27 10.16 1.87 -0.02
N ALA A 28 9.35 1.63 1.01
CA ALA A 28 9.18 0.29 1.60
C ALA A 28 8.33 -0.61 0.70
N ALA A 29 7.30 -0.06 0.09
CA ALA A 29 6.36 -0.81 -0.73
C ALA A 29 5.77 0.02 -1.87
N LEU A 30 5.33 -0.68 -2.91
CA LEU A 30 4.62 -0.14 -4.05
C LEU A 30 3.37 -0.96 -4.32
N LEU A 31 2.21 -0.33 -4.28
CA LEU A 31 0.94 -0.89 -4.73
C LEU A 31 0.74 -0.57 -6.22
N LEU A 32 0.67 -1.60 -7.05
CA LEU A 32 0.35 -1.47 -8.48
C LEU A 32 -1.15 -1.64 -8.68
N LYS A 33 -1.86 -0.57 -8.96
CA LYS A 33 -3.31 -0.62 -9.19
C LYS A 33 -3.64 -1.30 -10.52
N ALA A 34 -4.74 -2.04 -10.53
CA ALA A 34 -5.15 -2.84 -11.68
C ALA A 34 -6.01 -2.09 -12.70
N GLY A 35 -6.80 -1.12 -12.28
CA GLY A 35 -7.77 -0.49 -13.17
C GLY A 35 -8.78 -1.50 -13.74
N ASP A 36 -9.11 -1.37 -15.03
CA ASP A 36 -10.07 -2.23 -15.73
C ASP A 36 -9.41 -3.44 -16.42
N GLU A 37 -8.14 -3.70 -16.16
CA GLU A 37 -7.42 -4.83 -16.74
C GLU A 37 -8.00 -6.18 -16.27
N ASP A 38 -8.01 -7.18 -17.17
CA ASP A 38 -8.25 -8.55 -16.75
C ASP A 38 -7.03 -9.13 -16.00
N ASP A 39 -7.21 -10.27 -15.36
CA ASP A 39 -6.17 -10.89 -14.53
C ASP A 39 -4.93 -11.27 -15.35
N LEU A 40 -5.11 -11.71 -16.59
CA LEU A 40 -3.99 -12.11 -17.45
C LEU A 40 -3.12 -10.89 -17.82
N THR A 41 -3.75 -9.81 -18.24
CA THR A 41 -3.07 -8.56 -18.61
C THR A 41 -2.38 -7.92 -17.40
N TYR A 42 -3.09 -7.82 -16.29
CA TYR A 42 -2.56 -7.28 -15.05
C TYR A 42 -1.39 -8.09 -14.52
N GLY A 43 -1.53 -9.40 -14.44
CA GLY A 43 -0.47 -10.30 -13.99
C GLY A 43 0.80 -10.21 -14.84
N ALA A 44 0.66 -10.13 -16.16
CA ALA A 44 1.78 -9.97 -17.07
C ALA A 44 2.48 -8.62 -16.88
N ARG A 45 1.72 -7.54 -16.70
CA ARG A 45 2.26 -6.20 -16.45
C ARG A 45 3.02 -6.14 -15.11
N VAL A 46 2.45 -6.68 -14.05
CA VAL A 46 3.12 -6.76 -12.75
C VAL A 46 4.42 -7.55 -12.86
N LYS A 47 4.39 -8.72 -13.50
CA LYS A 47 5.57 -9.56 -13.69
C LYS A 47 6.68 -8.83 -14.42
N ALA A 48 6.33 -8.02 -15.42
CA ALA A 48 7.30 -7.23 -16.17
C ALA A 48 7.95 -6.11 -15.34
N LEU A 49 7.22 -5.55 -14.36
CA LEU A 49 7.68 -4.43 -13.54
C LEU A 49 8.31 -4.86 -12.21
N ALA A 50 7.95 -6.02 -11.68
CA ALA A 50 8.33 -6.46 -10.33
C ALA A 50 9.83 -6.39 -10.08
N LYS A 51 10.63 -6.90 -11.01
CA LYS A 51 12.08 -6.94 -10.85
C LYS A 51 12.72 -5.55 -10.76
N SER A 52 12.20 -4.59 -11.53
CA SER A 52 12.66 -3.20 -11.52
C SER A 52 12.38 -2.50 -10.19
N VAL A 53 11.31 -2.90 -9.51
CA VAL A 53 10.94 -2.38 -8.19
C VAL A 53 11.75 -3.06 -7.09
N GLN A 54 11.82 -4.38 -7.13
CA GLN A 54 12.47 -5.19 -6.09
C GLN A 54 13.98 -4.94 -5.98
N LYS A 55 14.65 -4.57 -7.06
CA LYS A 55 16.08 -4.20 -7.01
C LYS A 55 16.36 -2.98 -6.14
N HIS A 56 15.34 -2.16 -5.85
CA HIS A 56 15.42 -1.02 -4.93
C HIS A 56 15.02 -1.37 -3.49
N ASN A 57 14.92 -2.65 -3.15
CA ASN A 57 14.42 -3.15 -1.86
C ASN A 57 13.00 -2.65 -1.53
N CYS A 58 12.17 -2.51 -2.56
CA CYS A 58 10.78 -2.09 -2.45
C CYS A 58 9.87 -3.30 -2.71
N ALA A 59 8.95 -3.58 -1.80
CA ALA A 59 8.00 -4.67 -1.96
C ALA A 59 6.94 -4.34 -3.02
N VAL A 60 6.57 -5.31 -3.84
CA VAL A 60 5.53 -5.18 -4.86
C VAL A 60 4.24 -5.79 -4.33
N LEU A 61 3.19 -4.97 -4.24
CA LEU A 61 1.87 -5.38 -3.77
C LEU A 61 0.85 -5.33 -4.91
N LEU A 62 0.05 -6.38 -5.01
CA LEU A 62 -1.03 -6.47 -5.99
C LEU A 62 -2.33 -5.87 -5.46
N ASP A 63 -3.15 -5.38 -6.38
CA ASP A 63 -4.44 -4.78 -6.09
C ASP A 63 -5.54 -5.85 -6.14
N ASN A 64 -5.99 -6.31 -4.96
CA ASN A 64 -7.12 -7.25 -4.79
C ASN A 64 -7.03 -8.60 -5.54
N ARG A 65 -5.84 -9.07 -5.87
CA ARG A 65 -5.66 -10.32 -6.61
C ARG A 65 -4.64 -11.23 -5.93
N PRO A 66 -5.02 -11.89 -4.82
CA PRO A 66 -4.10 -12.75 -4.07
C PRO A 66 -3.62 -13.95 -4.90
N ASP A 67 -4.43 -14.45 -5.81
CA ASP A 67 -4.10 -15.61 -6.66
C ASP A 67 -2.94 -15.35 -7.62
N LEU A 68 -2.65 -14.08 -7.92
CA LEU A 68 -1.60 -13.71 -8.86
C LEU A 68 -0.24 -13.46 -8.19
N VAL A 69 -0.18 -13.36 -6.88
CA VAL A 69 1.04 -12.98 -6.14
C VAL A 69 2.23 -13.86 -6.53
N ARG A 70 2.08 -15.18 -6.45
CA ARG A 70 3.15 -16.12 -6.80
C ARG A 70 3.50 -16.09 -8.27
N LYS A 71 2.49 -16.05 -9.13
CA LYS A 71 2.66 -16.08 -10.59
C LYS A 71 3.33 -14.83 -11.14
N ALA A 72 3.11 -13.70 -10.52
CA ALA A 72 3.66 -12.41 -10.93
C ALA A 72 4.98 -12.07 -10.19
N TYR A 73 5.48 -12.95 -9.35
CA TYR A 73 6.66 -12.73 -8.50
C TYR A 73 6.55 -11.50 -7.61
N ALA A 74 5.34 -11.20 -7.17
CA ALA A 74 5.08 -10.10 -6.23
C ALA A 74 5.37 -10.53 -4.78
N ASP A 75 5.40 -9.56 -3.88
CA ASP A 75 5.70 -9.77 -2.45
C ASP A 75 4.44 -9.86 -1.60
N GLY A 76 3.31 -9.47 -2.12
CA GLY A 76 2.05 -9.53 -1.39
C GLY A 76 0.87 -8.90 -2.12
N VAL A 77 -0.19 -8.67 -1.37
CA VAL A 77 -1.47 -8.14 -1.86
C VAL A 77 -2.03 -7.08 -0.92
N HIS A 78 -2.68 -6.09 -1.50
CA HIS A 78 -3.50 -5.10 -0.80
C HIS A 78 -4.97 -5.40 -1.08
N ILE A 79 -5.74 -5.65 -0.02
CA ILE A 79 -7.16 -5.99 -0.10
C ILE A 79 -8.01 -4.80 0.33
N SER A 80 -8.77 -4.23 -0.60
CA SER A 80 -9.79 -3.22 -0.33
C SER A 80 -11.23 -3.78 -0.31
N GLY A 81 -11.37 -5.08 -0.49
CA GLY A 81 -12.64 -5.80 -0.32
C GLY A 81 -13.03 -5.97 1.15
N GLY A 82 -14.15 -6.66 1.40
CA GLY A 82 -14.64 -6.92 2.74
C GLY A 82 -13.77 -7.87 3.55
N ILE A 83 -14.12 -8.07 4.82
CA ILE A 83 -13.37 -8.90 5.76
C ILE A 83 -13.18 -10.36 5.28
N LYS A 84 -14.15 -10.88 4.54
CA LYS A 84 -14.05 -12.21 3.94
C LYS A 84 -12.91 -12.31 2.96
N ALA A 85 -12.75 -11.30 2.09
CA ALA A 85 -11.65 -11.26 1.12
C ALA A 85 -10.29 -11.16 1.81
N VAL A 86 -10.20 -10.40 2.89
CA VAL A 86 -8.98 -10.31 3.72
C VAL A 86 -8.65 -11.67 4.32
N HIS A 87 -9.62 -12.35 4.90
CA HIS A 87 -9.44 -13.67 5.51
C HIS A 87 -8.96 -14.71 4.47
N GLU A 88 -9.58 -14.73 3.29
CA GLU A 88 -9.19 -15.64 2.20
C GLU A 88 -7.75 -15.37 1.72
N ALA A 89 -7.35 -14.10 1.60
CA ALA A 89 -5.99 -13.74 1.23
C ALA A 89 -4.97 -14.19 2.28
N ILE A 90 -5.27 -14.05 3.57
CA ILE A 90 -4.42 -14.52 4.66
C ILE A 90 -4.24 -16.03 4.60
N GLU A 91 -5.33 -16.79 4.42
CA GLU A 91 -5.25 -18.25 4.30
C GLU A 91 -4.38 -18.70 3.13
N ALA A 92 -4.45 -17.97 2.00
CA ALA A 92 -3.71 -18.32 0.79
C ALA A 92 -2.23 -17.93 0.84
N LEU A 93 -1.86 -16.86 1.54
CA LEU A 93 -0.56 -16.20 1.38
C LEU A 93 0.32 -16.14 2.63
N LYS A 94 -0.27 -16.12 3.82
CA LYS A 94 0.53 -16.02 5.05
C LYS A 94 1.12 -17.40 5.44
N PRO A 95 2.31 -17.45 6.03
CA PRO A 95 3.17 -16.33 6.42
C PRO A 95 4.16 -15.85 5.35
N ASP A 96 4.14 -16.41 4.14
CA ASP A 96 5.19 -16.20 3.13
C ASP A 96 5.11 -14.86 2.42
N PHE A 97 3.92 -14.26 2.34
CA PHE A 97 3.66 -13.03 1.60
C PHE A 97 2.97 -11.98 2.47
N ILE A 98 3.09 -10.72 2.07
CA ILE A 98 2.46 -9.58 2.73
C ILE A 98 0.96 -9.57 2.41
N VAL A 99 0.12 -9.36 3.43
CA VAL A 99 -1.31 -9.11 3.27
C VAL A 99 -1.67 -7.83 4.01
N GLY A 100 -1.98 -6.77 3.27
CA GLY A 100 -2.47 -5.51 3.81
C GLY A 100 -3.90 -5.25 3.42
N THR A 101 -4.55 -4.30 4.07
CA THR A 101 -5.96 -3.96 3.83
C THR A 101 -6.22 -2.46 3.92
N GLY A 102 -7.18 -1.98 3.14
CA GLY A 102 -7.65 -0.61 3.11
C GLY A 102 -9.15 -0.53 2.87
N ASP A 103 -9.63 0.64 2.46
CA ASP A 103 -11.05 0.93 2.25
C ASP A 103 -11.88 0.71 3.53
N ILE A 104 -11.32 1.12 4.67
CA ILE A 104 -11.90 0.90 5.99
C ILE A 104 -12.88 2.03 6.31
N GLY A 105 -14.15 1.69 6.56
CA GLY A 105 -15.23 2.65 6.72
C GLY A 105 -15.56 3.06 8.15
N SER A 106 -15.02 2.37 9.17
CA SER A 106 -15.30 2.66 10.57
C SER A 106 -14.22 2.10 11.51
N ARG A 107 -14.19 2.61 12.74
CA ARG A 107 -13.32 2.06 13.81
C ARG A 107 -13.61 0.60 14.11
N HIS A 108 -14.90 0.22 14.11
CA HIS A 108 -15.31 -1.17 14.31
C HIS A 108 -14.73 -2.08 13.23
N GLU A 109 -14.83 -1.67 11.96
CA GLU A 109 -14.28 -2.42 10.84
C GLU A 109 -12.75 -2.53 10.93
N ALA A 110 -12.07 -1.46 11.31
CA ALA A 110 -10.63 -1.47 11.54
C ALA A 110 -10.23 -2.50 12.60
N MET A 111 -10.93 -2.55 13.72
CA MET A 111 -10.68 -3.52 14.79
C MET A 111 -10.89 -4.96 14.31
N LEU A 112 -11.96 -5.23 13.57
CA LEU A 112 -12.22 -6.58 13.01
C LEU A 112 -11.09 -7.03 12.07
N ARG A 113 -10.62 -6.13 11.21
CA ARG A 113 -9.50 -6.45 10.29
C ARG A 113 -8.18 -6.59 11.02
N GLY A 114 -7.93 -5.77 12.05
CA GLY A 114 -6.72 -5.83 12.86
C GLY A 114 -6.60 -7.05 13.75
N GLU A 115 -7.70 -7.74 14.04
CA GLU A 115 -7.70 -9.04 14.73
C GLU A 115 -7.24 -10.19 13.82
N LEU A 116 -7.24 -9.98 12.51
CA LEU A 116 -6.70 -10.93 11.55
C LEU A 116 -5.18 -10.74 11.44
N ASP A 117 -4.50 -11.73 10.85
CA ASP A 117 -3.04 -11.70 10.66
C ASP A 117 -2.64 -10.84 9.43
N VAL A 118 -3.05 -9.56 9.45
CA VAL A 118 -2.65 -8.58 8.42
C VAL A 118 -1.34 -7.91 8.79
N ASP A 119 -0.57 -7.52 7.78
CA ASP A 119 0.70 -6.84 7.98
C ASP A 119 0.55 -5.32 8.15
N TYR A 120 -0.52 -4.74 7.63
CA TYR A 120 -0.87 -3.33 7.83
C TYR A 120 -2.34 -3.04 7.54
N LEU A 121 -2.82 -1.91 8.08
CA LEU A 121 -4.09 -1.28 7.70
C LEU A 121 -3.82 0.08 7.08
N MET A 122 -4.52 0.41 5.99
CA MET A 122 -4.43 1.71 5.33
C MET A 122 -5.66 2.56 5.65
N PHE A 123 -5.43 3.81 6.02
CA PHE A 123 -6.45 4.83 6.31
C PHE A 123 -6.24 6.05 5.41
N GLY A 124 -7.33 6.74 5.09
CA GLY A 124 -7.28 7.95 4.27
C GLY A 124 -7.45 7.71 2.77
N ASP A 125 -7.60 6.47 2.34
CA ASP A 125 -7.91 6.09 0.96
C ASP A 125 -9.40 6.27 0.60
N ARG A 126 -10.25 6.52 1.61
CA ARG A 126 -11.66 6.93 1.43
C ARG A 126 -11.82 8.43 1.66
N THR A 127 -12.69 9.05 0.87
CA THR A 127 -12.96 10.50 0.94
C THR A 127 -14.20 10.85 1.77
N ASP A 128 -15.00 9.85 2.14
CA ASP A 128 -16.26 10.00 2.89
C ASP A 128 -16.10 9.93 4.42
N ILE A 129 -14.88 9.71 4.89
CA ILE A 129 -14.53 9.68 6.31
C ILE A 129 -13.26 10.50 6.57
N ASP A 130 -13.06 10.90 7.84
CA ASP A 130 -11.82 11.57 8.25
C ASP A 130 -10.69 10.54 8.39
N GLY A 131 -9.89 10.40 7.33
CA GLY A 131 -8.77 9.46 7.27
C GLY A 131 -7.67 9.80 8.25
N ARG A 132 -7.40 11.07 8.53
CA ARG A 132 -6.39 11.49 9.49
C ARG A 132 -6.79 11.10 10.91
N GLU A 133 -8.03 11.39 11.32
CA GLU A 133 -8.51 10.99 12.63
C GLU A 133 -8.43 9.48 12.83
N MET A 134 -8.82 8.70 11.82
CA MET A 134 -8.75 7.24 11.88
C MET A 134 -7.31 6.73 11.99
N ALA A 135 -6.40 7.30 11.20
CA ALA A 135 -4.99 6.93 11.19
C ALA A 135 -4.31 7.23 12.52
N ASP A 136 -4.53 8.42 13.06
CA ASP A 136 -3.97 8.83 14.36
C ASP A 136 -4.50 7.96 15.50
N TRP A 137 -5.81 7.74 15.54
CA TRP A 137 -6.43 6.87 16.54
C TRP A 137 -5.86 5.45 16.50
N TRP A 138 -5.66 4.88 15.30
CA TRP A 138 -5.10 3.53 15.17
C TRP A 138 -3.66 3.47 15.67
N ALA A 139 -2.82 4.39 15.23
CA ALA A 139 -1.41 4.44 15.61
C ALA A 139 -1.20 4.63 17.12
N GLU A 140 -2.11 5.36 17.78
CA GLU A 140 -2.05 5.57 19.25
C GLU A 140 -2.56 4.38 20.06
N THR A 141 -3.39 3.52 19.46
CA THR A 141 -4.15 2.50 20.19
C THR A 141 -3.66 1.08 19.94
N PHE A 142 -3.16 0.78 18.74
CA PHE A 142 -2.85 -0.59 18.29
C PHE A 142 -1.41 -0.72 17.81
N GLU A 143 -0.90 -1.97 17.88
CA GLU A 143 0.47 -2.30 17.46
C GLU A 143 0.58 -2.71 15.99
N VAL A 144 -0.51 -3.13 15.36
CA VAL A 144 -0.48 -3.50 13.92
C VAL A 144 -0.12 -2.27 13.10
N PRO A 145 0.93 -2.35 12.25
CA PRO A 145 1.36 -1.21 11.46
C PRO A 145 0.26 -0.59 10.61
N SER A 146 0.34 0.72 10.43
CA SER A 146 -0.64 1.44 9.64
C SER A 146 0.00 2.33 8.58
N VAL A 147 -0.74 2.50 7.49
CA VAL A 147 -0.41 3.39 6.38
C VAL A 147 -1.42 4.53 6.37
N TYR A 148 -0.95 5.76 6.45
CA TYR A 148 -1.78 6.93 6.24
C TYR A 148 -1.66 7.41 4.78
N CYS A 149 -2.78 7.53 4.10
CA CYS A 149 -2.87 8.09 2.75
C CYS A 149 -3.43 9.51 2.84
N PRO A 150 -2.59 10.55 2.82
CA PRO A 150 -3.02 11.92 2.99
C PRO A 150 -3.77 12.44 1.76
N GLY A 151 -4.66 13.42 1.97
CA GLY A 151 -5.22 14.23 0.91
C GLY A 151 -4.20 15.25 0.39
N ALA A 152 -4.50 15.84 -0.76
CA ALA A 152 -3.66 16.88 -1.33
C ALA A 152 -3.55 18.08 -0.38
N GLY A 153 -2.32 18.42 0.00
CA GLY A 153 -2.04 19.55 0.89
C GLY A 153 -2.17 19.26 2.39
N ASP A 154 -2.40 18.01 2.79
CA ASP A 154 -2.44 17.64 4.20
C ASP A 154 -1.08 17.86 4.87
N ASP A 155 -1.12 18.40 6.09
CA ASP A 155 0.07 18.52 6.92
C ASP A 155 0.46 17.16 7.51
N LEU A 156 1.69 16.74 7.26
CA LEU A 156 2.24 15.49 7.78
C LEU A 156 2.92 15.64 9.14
N ALA A 157 2.92 16.85 9.70
CA ALA A 157 3.50 17.06 11.04
C ALA A 157 2.75 16.21 12.08
N GLY A 158 3.52 15.49 12.90
CA GLY A 158 2.97 14.66 13.97
C GLY A 158 2.32 13.35 13.51
N VAL A 159 2.49 12.93 12.25
CA VAL A 159 2.04 11.60 11.80
C VAL A 159 2.82 10.53 12.57
N ALA A 160 2.10 9.64 13.24
CA ALA A 160 2.65 8.55 14.04
C ALA A 160 2.53 7.17 13.35
N ASN A 161 1.95 7.12 12.16
CA ASN A 161 1.82 5.91 11.37
C ASN A 161 3.20 5.49 10.82
N GLU A 162 3.44 4.21 10.71
CA GLU A 162 4.71 3.66 10.23
C GLU A 162 4.98 4.00 8.77
N PHE A 163 3.91 4.14 7.98
CA PHE A 163 4.01 4.45 6.55
C PHE A 163 3.09 5.59 6.15
N VAL A 164 3.55 6.37 5.17
CA VAL A 164 2.72 7.37 4.48
C VAL A 164 2.65 7.01 3.00
N ALA A 165 1.44 6.90 2.48
CA ALA A 165 1.19 6.55 1.09
C ALA A 165 1.12 7.79 0.20
N TYR A 166 1.73 7.70 -0.97
CA TYR A 166 1.71 8.75 -1.98
C TYR A 166 1.15 8.20 -3.30
N PRO A 167 -0.05 8.68 -3.72
CA PRO A 167 -0.56 8.41 -5.06
C PRO A 167 0.40 8.93 -6.13
N GLN A 168 0.38 8.31 -7.30
CA GLN A 168 1.29 8.65 -8.41
C GLN A 168 1.28 10.14 -8.78
N THR A 169 0.13 10.80 -8.66
CA THR A 169 -0.01 12.25 -8.92
C THR A 169 0.83 13.12 -8.00
N ASP A 170 1.20 12.63 -6.84
CA ASP A 170 1.89 13.39 -5.78
C ASP A 170 3.38 13.04 -5.67
N TRP A 171 3.89 12.14 -6.50
CA TRP A 171 5.27 11.66 -6.39
C TRP A 171 6.32 12.77 -6.57
N ASP A 172 6.05 13.76 -7.40
CA ASP A 172 6.97 14.88 -7.62
C ASP A 172 7.11 15.79 -6.38
N GLN A 173 6.15 15.71 -5.46
CA GLN A 173 6.13 16.49 -4.22
C GLN A 173 6.82 15.78 -3.05
N ILE A 174 7.20 14.50 -3.20
CA ILE A 174 7.89 13.76 -2.13
C ILE A 174 9.28 14.33 -1.95
N PRO A 175 9.66 14.78 -0.72
CA PRO A 175 11.01 15.26 -0.45
C PRO A 175 12.06 14.19 -0.72
N SER A 176 13.20 14.56 -1.27
CA SER A 176 14.34 13.64 -1.44
C SER A 176 14.82 13.13 -0.08
N GLY A 177 15.46 11.96 -0.09
CA GLY A 177 15.92 11.32 1.15
C GLY A 177 16.84 12.18 2.01
N ASP A 178 17.57 13.09 1.38
CA ASP A 178 18.49 14.02 2.08
C ASP A 178 17.77 15.18 2.82
N ASP A 179 16.48 15.41 2.48
CA ASP A 179 15.68 16.50 3.07
C ASP A 179 14.70 16.00 4.16
N ARG A 180 14.77 14.72 4.55
CA ARG A 180 13.86 14.09 5.52
C ARG A 180 14.51 13.83 6.86
#